data_b5cf273bee652cd13bbd10be3b8dc363
#
_entry.id   b5cf273bee652cd13bbd10be3b8dc363
#
_cell.length_a   1.000
_cell.length_b   1.000
_cell.length_c   1.000
_cell.angle_alpha   90.00
_cell.angle_beta   90.00
_cell.angle_gamma   90.00
#
_symmetry.space_group_name_H-M   'P 1'
#
loop_
_entity.id
_entity.type
_entity.pdbx_description
1 polymer ?
#
loop_
_entity_poly.entity_id
_entity_poly.type
_entity_poly.pdbx_seq_one_letter_code
_entity_poly.pdbx_strand_id
1 'polypeptide(L)'
;ATNLPSIVIGFDGLIGKGSGRSVSGVDLGFAIQKLVSEGLLLTGGGHKMAVGLSVERVNLEKAMYRLDEIIKQQGATIDSSPKVFIDTLLLPSAATLELVESLNSAGPYGPGAKAPTFVFANMQITYFKRIGTSHLRIKFGDSTGSLDGICFNAFDTEIGPALENHSGRTVHLCGKLDINQWRGKRSVQLRLEDAQFAV
;
A
#
# COMPACT_ATOMS: atom_id res chain seq x y z
N ALA A 1 6.88 2.56 -0.09
CA ALA A 1 6.30 3.86 0.30
C ALA A 1 6.68 4.13 1.75
N THR A 2 7.05 5.35 2.11
CA THR A 2 7.60 5.71 3.44
C THR A 2 6.54 5.82 4.53
N ASN A 3 5.26 5.68 4.20
CA ASN A 3 4.13 5.91 5.13
C ASN A 3 4.22 7.26 5.90
N LEU A 4 4.80 8.26 5.26
CA LEU A 4 4.97 9.62 5.79
C LEU A 4 4.15 10.62 4.97
N PRO A 5 3.66 11.72 5.58
CA PRO A 5 3.13 12.84 4.82
C PRO A 5 4.18 13.34 3.83
N SER A 6 3.75 13.64 2.62
CA SER A 6 4.67 14.05 1.56
C SER A 6 4.12 15.28 0.84
N ILE A 7 4.98 16.24 0.55
CA ILE A 7 4.65 17.43 -0.23
C ILE A 7 5.64 17.55 -1.38
N VAL A 8 5.12 17.74 -2.58
CA VAL A 8 5.93 18.02 -3.77
C VAL A 8 5.70 19.48 -4.15
N ILE A 9 6.79 20.23 -4.34
CA ILE A 9 6.76 21.66 -4.66
C ILE A 9 7.56 21.90 -5.95
N GLY A 10 6.90 22.44 -6.97
CA GLY A 10 7.55 22.94 -8.17
C GLY A 10 7.75 24.45 -8.07
N PHE A 11 8.93 24.95 -8.44
CA PHE A 11 9.23 26.38 -8.41
C PHE A 11 9.20 26.99 -9.82
N ASP A 12 8.49 28.12 -9.93
CA ASP A 12 8.60 29.04 -11.04
C ASP A 12 9.17 30.36 -10.49
N GLY A 13 10.42 30.62 -10.80
CA GLY A 13 11.18 31.72 -10.23
C GLY A 13 11.26 31.65 -8.68
N LEU A 14 10.71 32.66 -8.01
CA LEU A 14 10.74 32.79 -6.55
C LEU A 14 9.55 32.15 -5.84
N ILE A 15 8.53 31.72 -6.58
CA ILE A 15 7.29 31.16 -6.01
C ILE A 15 7.21 29.67 -6.29
N GLY A 16 7.05 28.90 -5.23
CA GLY A 16 6.77 27.47 -5.29
C GLY A 16 5.27 27.18 -5.17
N LYS A 17 4.76 26.31 -6.01
CA LYS A 17 3.41 25.72 -5.89
C LYS A 17 3.54 24.26 -5.56
N GLY A 18 2.80 23.80 -4.55
CA GLY A 18 2.92 22.44 -4.05
C GLY A 18 1.57 21.75 -3.86
N SER A 19 1.65 20.43 -3.87
CA SER A 19 0.56 19.53 -3.51
C SER A 19 1.06 18.51 -2.50
N GLY A 20 0.27 18.30 -1.43
CA GLY A 20 0.60 17.35 -0.37
C GLY A 20 -0.41 16.23 -0.25
N ARG A 21 0.07 15.11 0.24
CA ARG A 21 -0.73 13.95 0.65
C ARG A 21 -0.35 13.57 2.07
N SER A 22 -1.36 13.33 2.89
CA SER A 22 -1.21 12.93 4.27
C SER A 22 -1.32 11.42 4.44
N VAL A 23 -1.07 10.98 5.65
CA VAL A 23 -1.28 9.61 6.14
C VAL A 23 -2.27 9.62 7.29
N SER A 24 -2.78 8.44 7.66
CA SER A 24 -3.69 8.30 8.81
C SER A 24 -3.03 8.84 10.09
N GLY A 25 -3.79 9.59 10.88
CA GLY A 25 -3.30 10.22 12.12
C GLY A 25 -2.77 11.64 11.96
N VAL A 26 -2.47 12.12 10.75
CA VAL A 26 -1.96 13.47 10.49
C VAL A 26 -3.01 14.33 9.79
N ASP A 27 -3.36 15.50 10.38
CA ASP A 27 -4.18 16.52 9.74
C ASP A 27 -3.31 17.55 9.03
N LEU A 28 -3.01 17.26 7.75
CA LEU A 28 -2.17 18.15 6.94
C LEU A 28 -2.90 19.44 6.58
N GLY A 29 -4.24 19.39 6.44
CA GLY A 29 -5.07 20.59 6.17
C GLY A 29 -4.95 21.63 7.28
N PHE A 30 -5.09 21.22 8.53
CA PHE A 30 -4.88 22.06 9.70
C PHE A 30 -3.45 22.65 9.72
N ALA A 31 -2.44 21.81 9.48
CA ALA A 31 -1.05 22.25 9.51
C ALA A 31 -0.77 23.33 8.45
N ILE A 32 -1.26 23.14 7.22
CA ILE A 32 -1.09 24.13 6.13
C ILE A 32 -1.83 25.45 6.45
N GLN A 33 -3.06 25.38 6.95
CA GLN A 33 -3.81 26.59 7.34
C GLN A 33 -3.07 27.37 8.43
N LYS A 34 -2.46 26.68 9.40
CA LYS A 34 -1.67 27.31 10.44
C LYS A 34 -0.43 28.01 9.88
N LEU A 35 0.28 27.39 8.94
CA LEU A 35 1.43 28.01 8.26
C LEU A 35 1.03 29.26 7.46
N VAL A 36 -0.15 29.27 6.83
CA VAL A 36 -0.68 30.46 6.17
C VAL A 36 -0.97 31.56 7.19
N SER A 37 -1.60 31.23 8.33
CA SER A 37 -1.89 32.22 9.39
C SER A 37 -0.63 32.77 10.05
N GLU A 38 0.46 32.03 10.09
CA GLU A 38 1.78 32.43 10.58
C GLU A 38 2.59 33.22 9.52
N GLY A 39 2.07 33.41 8.30
CA GLY A 39 2.73 34.15 7.21
C GLY A 39 3.91 33.39 6.57
N LEU A 40 4.05 32.09 6.82
CA LEU A 40 5.10 31.24 6.25
C LEU A 40 4.75 30.70 4.86
N LEU A 41 3.47 30.69 4.51
CA LEU A 41 2.96 30.37 3.18
C LEU A 41 2.18 31.54 2.61
N LEU A 42 2.28 31.78 1.30
CA LEU A 42 1.48 32.78 0.60
C LEU A 42 0.00 32.42 0.57
N THR A 43 -0.27 31.18 0.21
CA THR A 43 -1.61 30.59 0.21
C THR A 43 -1.51 29.10 0.51
N GLY A 44 -2.59 28.54 1.01
CA GLY A 44 -2.65 27.11 1.23
C GLY A 44 -3.99 26.70 1.80
N GLY A 45 -4.35 25.42 1.59
CA GLY A 45 -5.58 24.86 2.10
C GLY A 45 -5.81 23.46 1.57
N GLY A 46 -6.91 22.88 1.97
CA GLY A 46 -7.29 21.52 1.61
C GLY A 46 -7.99 20.81 2.76
N HIS A 47 -7.95 19.52 2.72
CA HIS A 47 -8.54 18.65 3.73
C HIS A 47 -7.46 17.87 4.47
N LYS A 48 -7.86 17.12 5.49
CA LYS A 48 -6.96 16.31 6.32
C LYS A 48 -5.95 15.49 5.50
N MET A 49 -6.38 14.88 4.39
CA MET A 49 -5.57 13.93 3.60
C MET A 49 -4.89 14.54 2.37
N ALA A 50 -5.30 15.73 1.93
CA ALA A 50 -4.77 16.34 0.71
C ALA A 50 -4.81 17.86 0.80
N VAL A 51 -3.71 18.50 0.41
CA VAL A 51 -3.52 19.96 0.49
C VAL A 51 -2.87 20.51 -0.77
N GLY A 52 -3.13 21.81 -1.02
CA GLY A 52 -2.38 22.63 -1.94
C GLY A 52 -1.74 23.81 -1.22
N LEU A 53 -0.62 24.32 -1.70
CA LEU A 53 0.05 25.49 -1.10
C LEU A 53 0.85 26.27 -2.12
N SER A 54 1.12 27.53 -1.77
CA SER A 54 2.12 28.36 -2.44
C SER A 54 3.07 28.96 -1.41
N VAL A 55 4.35 28.97 -1.72
CA VAL A 55 5.41 29.39 -0.81
C VAL A 55 6.46 30.20 -1.54
N GLU A 56 6.98 31.25 -0.92
CA GLU A 56 8.18 31.93 -1.40
C GLU A 56 9.41 31.06 -1.14
N ARG A 57 10.34 31.03 -2.11
CA ARG A 57 11.58 30.23 -2.00
C ARG A 57 12.35 30.54 -0.73
N VAL A 58 12.39 31.81 -0.34
CA VAL A 58 13.09 32.27 0.88
C VAL A 58 12.48 31.72 2.17
N ASN A 59 11.19 31.43 2.17
CA ASN A 59 10.45 30.93 3.33
C ASN A 59 10.34 29.40 3.37
N LEU A 60 10.77 28.69 2.31
CA LEU A 60 10.57 27.25 2.19
C LEU A 60 11.13 26.48 3.40
N GLU A 61 12.37 26.72 3.76
CA GLU A 61 13.02 25.99 4.84
C GLU A 61 12.32 26.22 6.19
N LYS A 62 11.99 27.48 6.49
CA LYS A 62 11.24 27.85 7.70
C LYS A 62 9.85 27.22 7.72
N ALA A 63 9.15 27.23 6.58
CA ALA A 63 7.82 26.63 6.47
C ALA A 63 7.87 25.13 6.68
N MET A 64 8.85 24.42 6.12
CA MET A 64 8.99 22.97 6.28
C MET A 64 9.40 22.60 7.70
N TYR A 65 10.29 23.34 8.32
CA TYR A 65 10.65 23.13 9.74
C TYR A 65 9.41 23.29 10.65
N ARG A 66 8.66 24.38 10.45
CA ARG A 66 7.46 24.64 11.23
C ARG A 66 6.35 23.62 11.00
N LEU A 67 6.23 23.12 9.76
CA LEU A 67 5.32 22.03 9.42
C LEU A 67 5.64 20.76 10.22
N ASP A 68 6.90 20.39 10.30
CA ASP A 68 7.36 19.23 11.07
C ASP A 68 7.00 19.36 12.56
N GLU A 69 7.21 20.55 13.16
CA GLU A 69 6.80 20.79 14.54
C GLU A 69 5.28 20.64 14.74
N ILE A 70 4.47 21.20 13.85
CA ILE A 70 3.00 21.10 13.94
C ILE A 70 2.55 19.64 13.82
N ILE A 71 3.14 18.88 12.91
CA ILE A 71 2.83 17.45 12.74
C ILE A 71 3.21 16.65 14.00
N LYS A 72 4.38 16.89 14.56
CA LYS A 72 4.82 16.27 15.83
C LYS A 72 3.88 16.60 16.99
N GLN A 73 3.40 17.84 17.08
CA GLN A 73 2.44 18.26 18.13
C GLN A 73 1.05 17.61 17.98
N GLN A 74 0.68 17.13 16.81
CA GLN A 74 -0.58 16.41 16.64
C GLN A 74 -0.58 15.05 17.35
N GLY A 75 0.53 14.66 18.00
CA GLY A 75 0.64 13.38 18.71
C GLY A 75 0.60 12.18 17.78
N ALA A 76 0.76 12.42 16.49
CA ALA A 76 0.92 11.35 15.55
C ALA A 76 2.22 10.59 15.90
N THR A 77 2.09 9.57 16.72
CA THR A 77 3.00 8.44 16.63
C THR A 77 2.80 7.93 15.23
N ILE A 78 3.63 8.41 14.31
CA ILE A 78 3.69 7.84 12.97
C ILE A 78 4.23 6.44 13.23
N ASP A 79 3.29 5.51 13.46
CA ASP A 79 3.59 4.10 13.47
C ASP A 79 4.01 3.79 12.02
N SER A 80 5.32 3.88 11.81
CA SER A 80 5.94 3.70 10.50
C SER A 80 5.81 2.25 10.00
N SER A 81 5.31 1.37 10.85
CA SER A 81 5.01 0.00 10.46
C SER A 81 3.82 0.00 9.50
N PRO A 82 3.99 -0.42 8.26
CA PRO A 82 2.88 -0.54 7.32
C PRO A 82 1.86 -1.53 7.89
N LYS A 83 0.64 -1.06 8.16
CA LYS A 83 -0.46 -1.93 8.61
C LYS A 83 -1.21 -2.45 7.40
N VAL A 84 -1.28 -3.76 7.28
CA VAL A 84 -2.15 -4.43 6.32
C VAL A 84 -3.48 -4.75 7.03
N PHE A 85 -4.56 -4.21 6.49
CA PHE A 85 -5.90 -4.56 6.97
C PHE A 85 -6.37 -5.81 6.25
N ILE A 86 -6.71 -6.83 7.04
CA ILE A 86 -7.14 -8.14 6.57
C ILE A 86 -8.64 -8.25 6.84
N ASP A 87 -9.40 -8.59 5.80
CA ASP A 87 -10.84 -8.77 5.94
C ASP A 87 -11.18 -10.16 6.47
N THR A 88 -10.48 -11.21 6.00
CA THR A 88 -10.69 -12.57 6.51
C THR A 88 -9.55 -13.52 6.17
N LEU A 89 -9.52 -14.66 6.89
CA LEU A 89 -8.70 -15.83 6.56
C LEU A 89 -9.44 -16.67 5.51
N LEU A 90 -8.69 -17.25 4.58
CA LEU A 90 -9.26 -18.12 3.55
C LEU A 90 -8.38 -19.37 3.36
N LEU A 91 -9.02 -20.51 3.13
CA LEU A 91 -8.34 -21.74 2.73
C LEU A 91 -8.18 -21.80 1.20
N PRO A 92 -7.12 -22.42 0.67
CA PRO A 92 -6.94 -22.57 -0.78
C PRO A 92 -8.14 -23.21 -1.49
N SER A 93 -8.78 -24.17 -0.87
CA SER A 93 -10.00 -24.84 -1.42
C SER A 93 -11.21 -23.91 -1.54
N ALA A 94 -11.29 -22.86 -0.73
CA ALA A 94 -12.38 -21.89 -0.75
C ALA A 94 -12.16 -20.75 -1.76
N ALA A 95 -10.96 -20.62 -2.33
CA ALA A 95 -10.64 -19.63 -3.35
C ALA A 95 -11.15 -20.08 -4.73
N THR A 96 -12.48 -20.06 -4.92
CA THR A 96 -13.17 -20.54 -6.13
C THR A 96 -13.46 -19.41 -7.13
N LEU A 97 -13.71 -19.76 -8.39
CA LEU A 97 -14.14 -18.79 -9.40
C LEU A 97 -15.46 -18.10 -8.99
N GLU A 98 -16.39 -18.87 -8.42
CA GLU A 98 -17.68 -18.35 -7.94
C GLU A 98 -17.50 -17.30 -6.85
N LEU A 99 -16.59 -17.52 -5.91
CA LEU A 99 -16.27 -16.52 -4.88
C LEU A 99 -15.76 -15.23 -5.52
N VAL A 100 -14.78 -15.33 -6.45
CA VAL A 100 -14.20 -14.13 -7.07
C VAL A 100 -15.24 -13.41 -7.94
N GLU A 101 -16.10 -14.12 -8.64
CA GLU A 101 -17.20 -13.53 -9.42
C GLU A 101 -18.21 -12.82 -8.51
N SER A 102 -18.55 -13.40 -7.37
CA SER A 102 -19.43 -12.79 -6.37
C SER A 102 -18.80 -11.52 -5.78
N LEU A 103 -17.51 -11.55 -5.47
CA LEU A 103 -16.79 -10.37 -5.03
C LEU A 103 -16.78 -9.27 -6.10
N ASN A 104 -16.50 -9.62 -7.35
CA ASN A 104 -16.50 -8.67 -8.45
C ASN A 104 -17.87 -8.02 -8.68
N SER A 105 -18.96 -8.76 -8.46
CA SER A 105 -20.32 -8.22 -8.56
C SER A 105 -20.68 -7.21 -7.47
N ALA A 106 -19.99 -7.26 -6.31
CA ALA A 106 -20.14 -6.28 -5.25
C ALA A 106 -19.37 -4.96 -5.51
N GLY A 107 -18.53 -4.91 -6.58
CA GLY A 107 -17.85 -3.71 -7.03
C GLY A 107 -18.75 -2.68 -7.72
N PRO A 108 -18.19 -1.59 -8.25
CA PRO A 108 -16.76 -1.35 -8.43
C PRO A 108 -16.02 -0.98 -7.13
N TYR A 109 -14.81 -1.52 -6.97
CA TYR A 109 -13.92 -1.14 -5.87
C TYR A 109 -13.09 0.10 -6.19
N GLY A 110 -12.75 0.88 -5.17
CA GLY A 110 -12.00 2.12 -5.32
C GLY A 110 -11.54 2.68 -3.97
N PRO A 111 -11.11 3.96 -3.91
CA PRO A 111 -10.57 4.57 -2.69
C PRO A 111 -11.50 4.52 -1.47
N GLY A 112 -12.83 4.59 -1.68
CA GLY A 112 -13.85 4.53 -0.62
C GLY A 112 -14.38 3.13 -0.30
N ALA A 113 -14.13 2.14 -1.18
CA ALA A 113 -14.57 0.75 -1.01
C ALA A 113 -13.50 -0.17 -1.58
N LYS A 114 -12.53 -0.56 -0.75
CA LYS A 114 -11.41 -1.40 -1.17
C LYS A 114 -11.88 -2.82 -1.43
N ALA A 115 -11.27 -3.48 -2.44
CA ALA A 115 -11.45 -4.91 -2.66
C ALA A 115 -10.96 -5.69 -1.43
N PRO A 116 -11.66 -6.75 -1.02
CA PRO A 116 -11.30 -7.54 0.15
C PRO A 116 -9.88 -8.10 0.07
N THR A 117 -9.20 -8.05 1.21
CA THR A 117 -7.85 -8.58 1.40
C THR A 117 -7.92 -9.87 2.22
N PHE A 118 -7.39 -10.94 1.67
CA PHE A 118 -7.41 -12.29 2.26
C PHE A 118 -6.05 -12.67 2.80
N VAL A 119 -6.03 -13.48 3.86
CA VAL A 119 -4.83 -14.16 4.33
C VAL A 119 -4.99 -15.66 4.18
N PHE A 120 -3.98 -16.29 3.61
CA PHE A 120 -3.76 -17.73 3.58
C PHE A 120 -2.68 -18.04 4.60
N ALA A 121 -3.09 -18.61 5.74
CA ALA A 121 -2.21 -18.84 6.87
C ALA A 121 -1.52 -20.21 6.80
N ASN A 122 -0.24 -20.27 7.20
CA ASN A 122 0.55 -21.50 7.27
C ASN A 122 0.67 -22.27 5.95
N MET A 123 0.86 -21.56 4.86
CA MET A 123 0.98 -22.16 3.53
C MET A 123 2.39 -22.67 3.25
N GLN A 124 2.49 -23.76 2.51
CA GLN A 124 3.74 -24.23 1.93
C GLN A 124 3.85 -23.75 0.48
N ILE A 125 5.01 -23.18 0.12
CA ILE A 125 5.32 -22.85 -1.27
C ILE A 125 5.87 -24.11 -1.95
N THR A 126 5.14 -24.61 -2.94
CA THR A 126 5.51 -25.81 -3.70
C THR A 126 6.20 -25.51 -5.02
N TYR A 127 6.08 -24.28 -5.50
CA TYR A 127 6.74 -23.82 -6.71
C TYR A 127 6.94 -22.31 -6.63
N PHE A 128 8.11 -21.86 -7.11
CA PHE A 128 8.31 -20.45 -7.35
C PHE A 128 9.06 -20.23 -8.66
N LYS A 129 8.81 -19.09 -9.30
CA LYS A 129 9.52 -18.67 -10.52
C LYS A 129 9.56 -17.16 -10.61
N ARG A 130 10.75 -16.62 -10.83
CA ARG A 130 10.93 -15.21 -11.18
C ARG A 130 10.43 -14.97 -12.60
N ILE A 131 9.59 -13.95 -12.80
CA ILE A 131 9.06 -13.53 -14.11
C ILE A 131 9.65 -12.17 -14.46
N GLY A 132 10.37 -12.11 -15.56
CA GLY A 132 11.18 -10.92 -15.89
C GLY A 132 12.21 -10.63 -14.80
N THR A 133 12.42 -9.36 -14.51
CA THR A 133 13.41 -8.91 -13.51
C THR A 133 12.79 -8.69 -12.13
N SER A 134 11.50 -8.35 -12.05
CA SER A 134 10.89 -7.81 -10.84
C SER A 134 9.75 -8.63 -10.25
N HIS A 135 9.11 -9.53 -11.01
CA HIS A 135 7.91 -10.22 -10.57
C HIS A 135 8.19 -11.64 -10.10
N LEU A 136 7.36 -12.13 -9.18
CA LEU A 136 7.45 -13.49 -8.65
C LEU A 136 6.13 -14.22 -8.84
N ARG A 137 6.16 -15.41 -9.46
CA ARG A 137 5.05 -16.36 -9.47
C ARG A 137 5.34 -17.46 -8.48
N ILE A 138 4.35 -17.80 -7.67
CA ILE A 138 4.41 -18.92 -6.72
C ILE A 138 3.22 -19.85 -6.92
N LYS A 139 3.37 -21.08 -6.46
CA LYS A 139 2.26 -21.97 -6.15
C LYS A 139 2.38 -22.33 -4.67
N PHE A 140 1.30 -22.20 -3.95
CA PHE A 140 1.26 -22.47 -2.52
C PHE A 140 0.00 -23.25 -2.14
N GLY A 141 0.01 -23.87 -1.01
CA GLY A 141 -1.13 -24.63 -0.52
C GLY A 141 -0.91 -25.28 0.83
N ASP A 142 -1.94 -26.03 1.20
CA ASP A 142 -1.98 -26.87 2.40
C ASP A 142 -2.68 -28.21 2.05
N SER A 143 -3.14 -28.95 3.09
CA SER A 143 -3.87 -30.19 2.90
C SER A 143 -5.24 -30.03 2.22
N THR A 144 -5.80 -28.82 2.17
CA THR A 144 -7.11 -28.54 1.57
C THR A 144 -7.04 -28.28 0.06
N GLY A 145 -5.89 -27.84 -0.44
CA GLY A 145 -5.70 -27.53 -1.85
C GLY A 145 -4.49 -26.66 -2.14
N SER A 146 -4.41 -26.18 -3.37
CA SER A 146 -3.34 -25.29 -3.81
C SER A 146 -3.86 -24.14 -4.67
N LEU A 147 -3.17 -23.00 -4.62
CA LEU A 147 -3.50 -21.80 -5.35
C LEU A 147 -2.24 -21.22 -6.02
N ASP A 148 -2.41 -20.65 -7.20
CA ASP A 148 -1.36 -19.84 -7.83
C ASP A 148 -1.32 -18.44 -7.21
N GLY A 149 -0.14 -17.87 -7.08
CA GLY A 149 0.07 -16.49 -6.62
C GLY A 149 1.00 -15.73 -7.56
N ILE A 150 0.75 -14.43 -7.69
CA ILE A 150 1.60 -13.50 -8.41
C ILE A 150 1.91 -12.30 -7.51
N CYS A 151 3.18 -11.98 -7.35
CA CYS A 151 3.64 -10.76 -6.71
C CYS A 151 4.31 -9.87 -7.76
N PHE A 152 3.67 -8.75 -8.07
CA PHE A 152 4.25 -7.76 -8.96
C PHE A 152 5.30 -6.94 -8.22
N ASN A 153 6.42 -6.65 -8.87
CA ASN A 153 7.54 -5.89 -8.32
C ASN A 153 8.08 -6.47 -7.00
N ALA A 154 7.99 -7.79 -6.84
CA ALA A 154 8.41 -8.50 -5.62
C ALA A 154 9.87 -8.24 -5.26
N PHE A 155 10.74 -8.10 -6.28
CA PHE A 155 12.19 -7.89 -6.11
C PHE A 155 12.58 -6.42 -5.98
N ASP A 156 11.62 -5.51 -6.08
CA ASP A 156 11.78 -4.10 -5.70
C ASP A 156 11.49 -3.89 -4.19
N THR A 157 11.13 -4.97 -3.49
CA THR A 157 10.82 -5.03 -2.06
C THR A 157 11.50 -6.24 -1.42
N GLU A 158 11.43 -6.34 -0.08
CA GLU A 158 11.95 -7.50 0.67
C GLU A 158 11.15 -8.79 0.46
N ILE A 159 9.94 -8.73 -0.09
CA ILE A 159 9.05 -9.89 -0.26
C ILE A 159 9.66 -10.91 -1.23
N GLY A 160 10.17 -10.46 -2.37
CA GLY A 160 10.75 -11.35 -3.39
C GLY A 160 11.93 -12.15 -2.85
N PRO A 161 13.00 -11.49 -2.34
CA PRO A 161 14.14 -12.17 -1.72
C PRO A 161 13.75 -13.08 -0.57
N ALA A 162 12.81 -12.65 0.31
CA ALA A 162 12.35 -13.46 1.42
C ALA A 162 11.66 -14.75 0.96
N LEU A 163 10.73 -14.66 0.02
CA LEU A 163 10.02 -15.82 -0.51
C LEU A 163 10.93 -16.74 -1.37
N GLU A 164 11.90 -16.17 -2.08
CA GLU A 164 12.88 -16.96 -2.81
C GLU A 164 13.72 -17.83 -1.87
N ASN A 165 14.04 -17.32 -0.69
CA ASN A 165 14.83 -17.99 0.34
C ASN A 165 13.96 -18.66 1.43
N HIS A 166 12.74 -19.08 1.10
CA HIS A 166 11.79 -19.63 2.08
C HIS A 166 12.27 -20.94 2.72
N SER A 167 13.17 -21.70 2.08
CA SER A 167 13.81 -22.92 2.63
C SER A 167 12.81 -23.94 3.24
N GLY A 168 11.63 -24.09 2.62
CA GLY A 168 10.58 -25.00 3.08
C GLY A 168 9.79 -24.52 4.30
N ARG A 169 10.06 -23.31 4.82
CA ARG A 169 9.27 -22.73 5.93
C ARG A 169 7.85 -22.42 5.48
N THR A 170 6.91 -22.57 6.39
CA THR A 170 5.53 -22.13 6.18
C THR A 170 5.45 -20.61 6.21
N VAL A 171 4.53 -20.07 5.41
CA VAL A 171 4.34 -18.64 5.23
C VAL A 171 2.87 -18.26 5.37
N HIS A 172 2.61 -17.08 5.88
CA HIS A 172 1.33 -16.40 5.76
C HIS A 172 1.39 -15.52 4.52
N LEU A 173 0.44 -15.68 3.60
CA LEU A 173 0.38 -14.92 2.35
C LEU A 173 -0.86 -14.05 2.35
N CYS A 174 -0.67 -12.75 2.09
CA CYS A 174 -1.73 -11.76 2.14
C CYS A 174 -1.90 -11.09 0.77
N GLY A 175 -3.15 -10.91 0.34
CA GLY A 175 -3.44 -10.25 -0.92
C GLY A 175 -4.90 -10.35 -1.35
N LYS A 176 -5.14 -10.05 -2.61
CA LYS A 176 -6.46 -10.05 -3.23
C LYS A 176 -6.60 -11.18 -4.21
N LEU A 177 -7.82 -11.75 -4.29
CA LEU A 177 -8.12 -12.73 -5.30
C LEU A 177 -8.39 -12.07 -6.64
N ASP A 178 -7.91 -12.70 -7.70
CA ASP A 178 -8.09 -12.28 -9.08
C ASP A 178 -8.32 -13.48 -9.99
N ILE A 179 -8.92 -13.26 -11.17
CA ILE A 179 -9.11 -14.29 -12.18
C ILE A 179 -8.04 -14.16 -13.25
N ASN A 180 -7.15 -15.12 -13.29
CA ASN A 180 -6.20 -15.26 -14.37
C ASN A 180 -6.83 -15.99 -15.57
N GLN A 181 -6.75 -15.38 -16.75
CA GLN A 181 -7.21 -16.01 -17.98
C GLN A 181 -6.04 -16.24 -18.94
N TRP A 182 -5.74 -17.49 -19.18
CA TRP A 182 -4.65 -17.87 -20.06
C TRP A 182 -5.09 -18.98 -21.03
N ARG A 183 -4.93 -18.78 -22.33
CA ARG A 183 -5.30 -19.73 -23.41
C ARG A 183 -6.72 -20.25 -23.25
N GLY A 184 -7.68 -19.39 -22.93
CA GLY A 184 -9.08 -19.76 -22.74
C GLY A 184 -9.42 -20.43 -21.41
N LYS A 185 -8.43 -20.77 -20.58
CA LYS A 185 -8.64 -21.33 -19.24
C LYS A 185 -8.67 -20.22 -18.21
N ARG A 186 -9.69 -20.23 -17.35
CA ARG A 186 -9.83 -19.33 -16.21
C ARG A 186 -9.39 -20.05 -14.95
N SER A 187 -8.64 -19.38 -14.10
CA SER A 187 -8.22 -19.90 -12.79
C SER A 187 -8.13 -18.75 -11.79
N VAL A 188 -8.39 -19.05 -10.52
CA VAL A 188 -8.18 -18.09 -9.44
C VAL A 188 -6.69 -18.01 -9.14
N GLN A 189 -6.21 -16.80 -8.86
CA GLN A 189 -4.87 -16.55 -8.36
C GLN A 189 -4.90 -15.53 -7.23
N LEU A 190 -3.96 -15.62 -6.31
CA LEU A 190 -3.69 -14.57 -5.33
C LEU A 190 -2.79 -13.51 -5.94
N ARG A 191 -3.25 -12.28 -6.01
CA ARG A 191 -2.40 -11.12 -6.20
C ARG A 191 -1.78 -10.78 -4.86
N LEU A 192 -0.57 -11.26 -4.63
CA LEU A 192 0.16 -11.15 -3.38
C LEU A 192 0.57 -9.70 -3.12
N GLU A 193 0.25 -9.18 -1.95
CA GLU A 193 0.58 -7.84 -1.49
C GLU A 193 1.57 -7.85 -0.32
N ASP A 194 1.52 -8.91 0.52
CA ASP A 194 2.42 -9.05 1.66
C ASP A 194 2.62 -10.53 2.04
N ALA A 195 3.71 -10.81 2.75
CA ALA A 195 4.04 -12.16 3.21
C ALA A 195 4.83 -12.13 4.51
N GLN A 196 4.56 -13.08 5.40
CA GLN A 196 5.28 -13.27 6.65
C GLN A 196 5.55 -14.75 6.90
N PHE A 197 6.74 -15.10 7.34
CA PHE A 197 7.01 -16.48 7.80
C PHE A 197 6.23 -16.79 9.07
N ALA A 198 5.65 -17.99 9.11
CA ALA A 198 5.05 -18.48 10.34
C ALA A 198 6.15 -18.73 11.40
N VAL A 199 5.85 -18.37 12.62
CA VAL A 199 6.73 -18.55 13.79
C VAL A 199 6.63 -19.96 14.31
#